data_1a302a84ef82a44b6edf7810c6eaab72
#
_entry.id   1a302a84ef82a44b6edf7810c6eaab72
#
_cell.length_a   1.000
_cell.length_b   1.000
_cell.length_c   1.000
_cell.angle_alpha   90.00
_cell.angle_beta   90.00
_cell.angle_gamma   90.00
#
_symmetry.space_group_name_H-M   'P 1'
#
loop_
_entity.id
_entity.type
_entity.pdbx_description
1 polymer ?
#
loop_
_entity_poly.entity_id
_entity_poly.type
_entity_poly.pdbx_seq_one_letter_code
_entity_poly.pdbx_strand_id
1 'polypeptide(L)' 'MDIKAHITGTVWKIEKHIGDAVGSGDAVVILESMKMEMPVESPVTGKLTELRCSEGQAVEEGAVLAVVE' A
#
# COMPACT_ATOMS: atom_id res chain seq x y z
N MET A 1 -8.75 3.40 -8.51
CA MET A 1 -8.66 2.05 -7.89
C MET A 1 -8.03 2.15 -6.51
N ASP A 2 -8.78 1.76 -5.51
CA ASP A 2 -8.28 1.80 -4.13
C ASP A 2 -7.37 0.61 -3.87
N ILE A 3 -6.22 0.87 -3.27
CA ILE A 3 -5.30 -0.16 -2.82
C ILE A 3 -5.57 -0.35 -1.33
N LYS A 4 -6.06 -1.53 -0.96
CA LYS A 4 -6.49 -1.82 0.41
C LYS A 4 -5.53 -2.77 1.10
N ALA A 5 -5.43 -2.62 2.42
CA ALA A 5 -4.67 -3.56 3.24
C ALA A 5 -5.34 -4.93 3.17
N HIS A 6 -4.56 -5.97 2.89
CA HIS A 6 -5.09 -7.34 2.85
C HIS A 6 -4.94 -8.05 4.20
N ILE A 7 -4.32 -7.37 5.18
CA ILE A 7 -4.16 -7.87 6.54
C ILE A 7 -4.19 -6.69 7.51
N THR A 8 -4.42 -6.97 8.77
CA THR A 8 -4.23 -6.01 9.85
C THR A 8 -2.75 -6.01 10.23
N GLY A 9 -2.15 -4.83 10.29
CA GLY A 9 -0.74 -4.71 10.62
C GLY A 9 -0.31 -3.26 10.70
N THR A 10 1.00 -3.04 10.63
CA THR A 10 1.59 -1.70 10.68
C THR A 10 2.25 -1.39 9.35
N VAL A 11 2.12 -0.16 8.88
CA VAL A 11 2.81 0.28 7.67
C VAL A 11 4.30 0.36 7.98
N TRP A 12 5.07 -0.56 7.40
CA TRP A 12 6.51 -0.63 7.64
C TRP A 12 7.27 0.27 6.68
N LYS A 13 6.85 0.28 5.41
CA LYS A 13 7.53 1.09 4.40
C LYS A 13 6.55 1.45 3.28
N ILE A 14 6.68 2.66 2.75
CA ILE A 14 5.94 3.10 1.57
C ILE A 14 6.90 3.05 0.40
N GLU A 15 6.61 2.19 -0.60
CA GLU A 15 7.49 1.95 -1.74
C GLU A 15 7.22 2.91 -2.91
N LYS A 16 6.00 3.43 -3.01
CA LYS A 16 5.61 4.35 -4.07
C LYS A 16 5.09 5.65 -3.46
N HIS A 17 5.26 6.74 -4.19
CA HIS A 17 4.84 8.06 -3.75
C HIS A 17 3.87 8.66 -4.75
N ILE A 18 3.17 9.71 -4.34
CA ILE A 18 2.22 10.41 -5.21
C ILE A 18 2.95 10.88 -6.47
N GLY A 19 2.38 10.56 -7.63
CA GLY A 19 2.96 10.87 -8.92
C GLY A 19 3.76 9.75 -9.56
N ASP A 20 4.09 8.71 -8.80
CA ASP A 20 4.87 7.59 -9.33
C ASP A 20 4.04 6.70 -10.24
N ALA A 21 4.66 6.20 -11.29
CA ALA A 21 4.06 5.18 -12.13
C ALA A 21 4.04 3.86 -11.37
N VAL A 22 2.92 3.15 -11.43
CA VAL A 22 2.71 1.88 -10.73
C VAL A 22 2.32 0.84 -11.77
N GLY A 23 3.00 -0.29 -11.76
CA GLY A 23 2.64 -1.43 -12.61
C GLY A 23 1.83 -2.45 -11.83
N SER A 24 1.02 -3.23 -12.53
CA SER A 24 0.31 -4.35 -11.92
C SER A 24 1.32 -5.30 -11.29
N GLY A 25 1.14 -5.61 -10.01
CA GLY A 25 2.07 -6.44 -9.25
C GLY A 25 3.16 -5.67 -8.53
N ASP A 26 3.28 -4.35 -8.74
CA ASP A 26 4.27 -3.56 -8.03
C ASP A 26 3.86 -3.38 -6.58
N ALA A 27 4.82 -3.51 -5.65
CA ALA A 27 4.57 -3.25 -4.24
C ALA A 27 4.40 -1.75 -4.04
N VAL A 28 3.30 -1.35 -3.44
CA VAL A 28 3.00 0.06 -3.14
C VAL A 28 3.36 0.37 -1.71
N VAL A 29 3.00 -0.50 -0.79
CA VAL A 29 3.22 -0.36 0.65
C VAL A 29 3.62 -1.73 1.19
N ILE A 30 4.51 -1.73 2.16
CA ILE A 30 4.86 -2.97 2.87
C ILE A 30 4.27 -2.90 4.27
N LEU A 31 3.49 -3.91 4.63
CA LEU A 31 2.90 -4.03 5.95
C LEU A 31 3.70 -5.04 6.77
N GLU A 32 3.83 -4.77 8.07
CA GLU A 32 4.43 -5.70 9.01
C GLU A 32 3.34 -6.27 9.89
N SER A 33 3.29 -7.59 10.02
CA SER A 33 2.38 -8.28 10.90
C SER A 33 3.07 -9.53 11.41
N MET A 34 3.02 -9.74 12.73
CA MET A 34 3.61 -10.93 13.37
C MET A 34 5.09 -11.13 12.98
N LYS A 35 5.85 -10.03 12.93
CA LYS A 35 7.28 -10.01 12.58
C LYS A 35 7.55 -10.45 11.13
N MET A 36 6.53 -10.42 10.28
CA MET A 36 6.67 -10.69 8.85
C MET A 36 6.32 -9.46 8.05
N GLU A 37 7.10 -9.20 7.00
CA GLU A 37 6.86 -8.10 6.09
C GLU A 37 6.11 -8.63 4.88
N MET A 38 4.99 -7.98 4.54
CA MET A 38 4.17 -8.41 3.42
C MET A 38 3.88 -7.23 2.50
N PRO A 39 4.22 -7.34 1.21
CA PRO A 39 3.93 -6.26 0.26
C PRO A 39 2.45 -6.23 -0.08
N VAL A 40 1.91 -5.01 -0.18
CA VAL A 40 0.59 -4.77 -0.74
C VAL A 40 0.82 -4.31 -2.16
N GLU A 41 0.42 -5.14 -3.12
CA GLU A 41 0.69 -4.90 -4.53
C GLU A 41 -0.49 -4.22 -5.21
N SER A 42 -0.20 -3.41 -6.22
CA SER A 42 -1.25 -2.83 -7.04
C SER A 42 -1.81 -3.89 -7.98
N PRO A 43 -3.14 -4.05 -8.05
CA PRO A 43 -3.75 -4.97 -9.01
C PRO A 43 -3.83 -4.38 -10.43
N VAL A 44 -3.50 -3.11 -10.61
CA VAL A 44 -3.64 -2.42 -11.89
C VAL A 44 -2.40 -1.59 -12.18
N THR A 45 -2.21 -1.29 -13.47
CA THR A 45 -1.18 -0.36 -13.93
C THR A 45 -1.79 1.05 -13.96
N GLY A 46 -1.05 2.02 -13.48
CA GLY A 46 -1.52 3.40 -13.47
C GLY A 46 -0.54 4.31 -12.77
N LYS A 47 -1.07 5.34 -12.11
CA LYS A 47 -0.28 6.33 -11.40
C LYS A 47 -0.83 6.49 -10.00
N LEU A 48 0.05 6.56 -9.02
CA LEU A 48 -0.36 6.76 -7.63
C LEU A 48 -0.82 8.21 -7.46
N THR A 49 -2.09 8.40 -7.12
CA THR A 49 -2.70 9.73 -7.00
C THR A 49 -2.94 10.14 -5.57
N GLU A 50 -3.07 9.18 -4.64
CA GLU A 50 -3.27 9.48 -3.23
C GLU A 50 -2.55 8.45 -2.37
N LEU A 51 -1.99 8.94 -1.25
CA LEU A 51 -1.49 8.09 -0.17
C LEU A 51 -2.34 8.39 1.06
N ARG A 52 -2.98 7.36 1.60
CA ARG A 52 -3.85 7.49 2.76
C ARG A 52 -3.29 6.84 4.01
N CYS A 53 -2.01 6.53 4.01
CA CYS A 53 -1.32 5.97 5.17
C CYS A 53 0.05 6.60 5.32
N SER A 54 0.64 6.41 6.49
CA SER A 54 1.97 6.89 6.81
C SER A 54 2.79 5.76 7.40
N GLU A 55 4.10 5.80 7.22
CA GLU A 55 4.99 4.81 7.83
C GLU A 55 4.83 4.85 9.36
N GLY A 56 4.73 3.66 9.95
CA GLY A 56 4.52 3.51 11.38
C GLY A 56 3.05 3.48 11.81
N GLN A 57 2.13 3.73 10.89
CA GLN A 57 0.71 3.74 11.19
C GLN A 57 0.15 2.32 11.26
N ALA A 58 -0.67 2.05 12.28
CA ALA A 58 -1.41 0.79 12.35
C ALA A 58 -2.62 0.88 11.43
N VAL A 59 -2.86 -0.17 10.66
CA VAL A 59 -3.99 -0.26 9.74
C VAL A 59 -4.72 -1.58 9.92
N GLU A 60 -6.00 -1.58 9.58
CA GLU A 60 -6.84 -2.78 9.63
C GLU A 60 -7.05 -3.32 8.22
N GLU A 61 -7.35 -4.60 8.14
CA GLU A 61 -7.71 -5.23 6.87
C GLU A 61 -8.87 -4.46 6.24
N GLY A 62 -8.74 -4.15 4.95
CA GLY A 62 -9.72 -3.37 4.22
C GLY A 62 -9.49 -1.87 4.23
N ALA A 63 -8.55 -1.38 5.05
CA ALA A 63 -8.25 0.05 5.06
C ALA A 63 -7.64 0.46 3.72
N VAL A 64 -8.07 1.62 3.20
CA VAL A 64 -7.52 2.15 1.96
C VAL A 64 -6.15 2.76 2.26
N LEU A 65 -5.12 2.24 1.60
CA LEU A 65 -3.73 2.70 1.78
C LEU A 65 -3.34 3.73 0.74
N ALA A 66 -3.83 3.56 -0.48
CA ALA A 66 -3.45 4.42 -1.60
C ALA A 66 -4.51 4.33 -2.69
N VAL A 67 -4.43 5.24 -3.66
CA VAL A 67 -5.30 5.23 -4.83
C VAL A 67 -4.42 5.29 -6.08
N VAL A 68 -4.71 4.40 -7.03
CA VAL A 68 -4.04 4.34 -8.33
C VAL A 68 -5.06 4.65 -9.42
N GLU A 69 -4.71 5.52 -10.34
CA GLU A 69 -5.58 5.89 -11.47
C GLU A 69 -4.87 5.80 -12.81
#